data_cbf040edcb1bd4371d498f6f9d7a3612
#
_entry.id   cbf040edcb1bd4371d498f6f9d7a3612
#
_cell.length_a   1.000
_cell.length_b   1.000
_cell.length_c   1.000
_cell.angle_alpha   90.00
_cell.angle_beta   90.00
_cell.angle_gamma   90.00
#
_symmetry.space_group_name_H-M   'P 1'
#
loop_
_entity.id
_entity.type
_entity.pdbx_description
1 polymer ?
#
loop_
_entity_poly.entity_id
_entity_poly.type
_entity_poly.pdbx_seq_one_letter_code
_entity_poly.pdbx_strand_id
1 'polypeptide(L)'
;MFNKDFRPRRLRTSDTLRRMVRETRISADSLIWPIFIIEGEGICDEIPSLPGQYHYSPDMLGRAVERMRAHGVSRVLLFGLPKHKDENGSSAWDSNGVVQQGIRALRAIAPELYIITDVCMCEYTSHGHCGILCGHYVDNDRTLEVLARTAAAGSAPAFGDRRSYQMDPHNGREAMRECELDVQEGADILMIKPAMPYLDLVRECRDRFDLPVAAYQVSGEYAMIKAAAKAGLIDEYGVMCESAVSIFRAGADILITYFACELADAIRKGDIG
;
A
#
# COMPACT_ATOMS: atom_id res chain seq x y z
N MET A 1 31.12 25.58 24.87
CA MET A 1 31.86 26.41 23.89
C MET A 1 31.43 25.97 22.51
N PHE A 2 30.62 26.76 21.79
CA PHE A 2 30.21 26.37 20.41
C PHE A 2 31.43 26.48 19.49
N ASN A 3 31.80 25.38 18.84
CA ASN A 3 32.87 25.39 17.85
C ASN A 3 32.40 26.25 16.65
N LYS A 4 32.97 27.46 16.50
CA LYS A 4 32.62 28.41 15.42
C LYS A 4 32.93 27.87 14.02
N ASP A 5 33.70 26.79 13.92
CA ASP A 5 34.10 26.18 12.64
C ASP A 5 33.07 25.14 12.11
N PHE A 6 32.13 24.71 12.96
CA PHE A 6 31.08 23.79 12.56
C PHE A 6 29.97 24.52 11.81
N ARG A 7 29.91 24.34 10.48
CA ARG A 7 28.96 25.00 9.60
C ARG A 7 28.11 23.99 8.83
N PRO A 8 26.98 23.47 9.39
CA PRO A 8 26.16 22.45 8.76
C PRO A 8 25.59 22.85 7.40
N ARG A 9 25.43 24.15 7.12
CA ARG A 9 24.92 24.68 5.85
C ARG A 9 25.84 24.45 4.65
N ARG A 10 27.12 24.10 4.86
CA ARG A 10 28.05 23.82 3.76
C ARG A 10 27.56 22.73 2.83
N LEU A 11 26.89 21.71 3.36
CA LEU A 11 26.30 20.60 2.59
C LEU A 11 25.00 20.94 1.87
N ARG A 12 24.52 22.19 1.94
CA ARG A 12 23.26 22.64 1.38
C ARG A 12 23.43 23.65 0.25
N THR A 13 24.67 23.91 -0.21
CA THR A 13 25.02 25.03 -1.09
C THR A 13 24.65 24.80 -2.55
N SER A 14 24.46 23.57 -2.98
CA SER A 14 24.00 23.22 -4.33
C SER A 14 23.18 21.94 -4.33
N ASP A 15 22.33 21.77 -5.32
CA ASP A 15 21.55 20.55 -5.48
C ASP A 15 22.43 19.33 -5.73
N THR A 16 23.51 19.48 -6.48
CA THR A 16 24.48 18.41 -6.69
C THR A 16 25.08 17.93 -5.37
N LEU A 17 25.49 18.84 -4.50
CA LEU A 17 26.04 18.49 -3.19
C LEU A 17 24.98 17.85 -2.29
N ARG A 18 23.76 18.41 -2.27
CA ARG A 18 22.64 17.82 -1.54
C ARG A 18 22.39 16.38 -1.96
N ARG A 19 22.31 16.11 -3.28
CA ARG A 19 22.13 14.75 -3.82
C ARG A 19 23.28 13.82 -3.44
N MET A 20 24.52 14.32 -3.47
CA MET A 20 25.71 13.54 -3.17
C MET A 20 25.73 13.04 -1.72
N VAL A 21 25.20 13.83 -0.76
CA VAL A 21 25.21 13.52 0.67
C VAL A 21 23.89 12.95 1.20
N ARG A 22 22.95 12.59 0.34
CA ARG A 22 21.72 11.94 0.74
C ARG A 22 22.00 10.59 1.41
N GLU A 23 21.54 10.43 2.64
CA GLU A 23 21.60 9.16 3.38
C GLU A 23 20.49 8.22 2.94
N THR A 24 19.26 8.73 2.81
CA THR A 24 18.11 7.98 2.31
C THR A 24 18.06 8.06 0.79
N ARG A 25 18.04 6.91 0.14
CA ARG A 25 17.91 6.79 -1.32
C ARG A 25 16.69 5.95 -1.64
N ILE A 26 15.92 6.40 -2.63
CA ILE A 26 14.67 5.77 -3.04
C ILE A 26 14.82 5.32 -4.50
N SER A 27 14.43 4.08 -4.78
CA SER A 27 14.33 3.54 -6.14
C SER A 27 12.87 3.38 -6.55
N ALA A 28 12.58 3.54 -7.83
CA ALA A 28 11.29 3.16 -8.39
C ALA A 28 10.98 1.66 -8.18
N ASP A 29 12.02 0.85 -8.02
CA ASP A 29 11.90 -0.58 -7.70
C ASP A 29 11.33 -0.86 -6.31
N SER A 30 11.35 0.12 -5.42
CA SER A 30 10.75 0.01 -4.09
C SER A 30 9.27 0.45 -4.05
N LEU A 31 8.70 0.88 -5.17
CA LEU A 31 7.33 1.39 -5.23
C LEU A 31 6.36 0.31 -5.74
N ILE A 32 5.21 0.19 -5.06
CA ILE A 32 4.08 -0.67 -5.45
C ILE A 32 2.84 0.21 -5.61
N TRP A 33 2.16 0.09 -6.74
CA TRP A 33 0.93 0.84 -7.01
C TRP A 33 -0.32 0.00 -6.74
N PRO A 34 -1.20 0.40 -5.80
CA PRO A 34 -2.48 -0.27 -5.57
C PRO A 34 -3.47 0.10 -6.67
N ILE A 35 -4.18 -0.90 -7.23
CA ILE A 35 -5.26 -0.71 -8.19
C ILE A 35 -6.50 -1.50 -7.81
N PHE A 36 -7.66 -1.02 -8.21
CA PHE A 36 -8.96 -1.61 -7.91
C PHE A 36 -9.57 -2.25 -9.15
N ILE A 37 -9.92 -3.52 -9.04
CA ILE A 37 -10.57 -4.29 -10.11
C ILE A 37 -12.03 -4.53 -9.73
N ILE A 38 -12.93 -4.20 -10.63
CA ILE A 38 -14.38 -4.37 -10.45
C ILE A 38 -14.94 -5.32 -11.51
N GLU A 39 -15.96 -6.08 -11.14
CA GLU A 39 -16.69 -6.93 -12.11
C GLU A 39 -17.44 -6.10 -13.14
N GLY A 40 -17.31 -6.46 -14.40
CA GLY A 40 -18.01 -5.84 -15.54
C GLY A 40 -17.13 -5.78 -16.77
N GLU A 41 -17.57 -5.00 -17.75
CA GLU A 41 -16.89 -4.77 -19.02
C GLU A 41 -16.89 -3.27 -19.34
N GLY A 42 -15.82 -2.76 -19.95
CA GLY A 42 -15.68 -1.38 -20.37
C GLY A 42 -15.57 -0.35 -19.24
N ILE A 43 -15.35 -0.76 -17.99
CA ILE A 43 -15.37 0.14 -16.83
C ILE A 43 -13.95 0.68 -16.59
N CYS A 44 -13.86 2.02 -16.56
CA CYS A 44 -12.68 2.76 -16.13
C CYS A 44 -13.16 4.05 -15.46
N ASP A 45 -13.68 3.93 -14.24
CA ASP A 45 -14.37 5.01 -13.52
C ASP A 45 -13.49 5.54 -12.40
N GLU A 46 -13.32 6.87 -12.37
CA GLU A 46 -12.54 7.52 -11.31
C GLU A 46 -13.23 7.34 -9.95
N ILE A 47 -12.44 7.04 -8.93
CA ILE A 47 -12.92 6.88 -7.56
C ILE A 47 -13.06 8.26 -6.92
N PRO A 48 -14.29 8.73 -6.59
CA PRO A 48 -14.51 10.10 -6.12
C PRO A 48 -13.72 10.47 -4.85
N SER A 49 -13.49 9.50 -3.96
CA SER A 49 -12.70 9.68 -2.73
C SER A 49 -11.19 9.60 -2.94
N LEU A 50 -10.72 9.17 -4.12
CA LEU A 50 -9.32 8.96 -4.46
C LEU A 50 -9.01 9.57 -5.84
N PRO A 51 -8.93 10.91 -5.97
CA PRO A 51 -8.72 11.59 -7.25
C PRO A 51 -7.50 11.03 -8.00
N GLY A 52 -7.67 10.71 -9.29
CA GLY A 52 -6.63 10.10 -10.12
C GLY A 52 -6.47 8.60 -9.95
N GLN A 53 -7.29 7.94 -9.12
CA GLN A 53 -7.37 6.48 -9.02
C GLN A 53 -8.70 6.00 -9.61
N TYR A 54 -8.71 4.79 -10.19
CA TYR A 54 -9.83 4.29 -10.96
C TYR A 54 -10.22 2.88 -10.56
N HIS A 55 -11.50 2.57 -10.70
CA HIS A 55 -11.98 1.19 -10.81
C HIS A 55 -11.80 0.73 -12.26
N TYR A 56 -11.21 -0.45 -12.44
CA TYR A 56 -11.02 -1.05 -13.77
C TYR A 56 -11.76 -2.37 -13.85
N SER A 57 -12.54 -2.59 -14.91
CA SER A 57 -12.90 -3.96 -15.28
C SER A 57 -11.71 -4.70 -15.88
N PRO A 58 -11.67 -6.05 -15.86
CA PRO A 58 -10.53 -6.83 -16.35
C PRO A 58 -10.08 -6.47 -17.78
N ASP A 59 -11.02 -6.18 -18.69
CA ASP A 59 -10.77 -5.76 -20.06
C ASP A 59 -10.16 -4.34 -20.18
N MET A 60 -10.35 -3.49 -19.16
CA MET A 60 -9.83 -2.11 -19.13
C MET A 60 -8.48 -1.96 -18.41
N LEU A 61 -7.92 -3.03 -17.86
CA LEU A 61 -6.62 -3.02 -17.19
C LEU A 61 -5.47 -2.58 -18.09
N GLY A 62 -5.62 -2.62 -19.41
CA GLY A 62 -4.67 -2.06 -20.36
C GLY A 62 -4.33 -0.59 -20.08
N ARG A 63 -5.30 0.22 -19.66
CA ARG A 63 -5.09 1.64 -19.30
C ARG A 63 -4.20 1.79 -18.05
N ALA A 64 -4.39 0.92 -17.05
CA ALA A 64 -3.53 0.90 -15.87
C ALA A 64 -2.10 0.51 -16.25
N VAL A 65 -1.92 -0.51 -17.11
CA VAL A 65 -0.62 -0.94 -17.62
C VAL A 65 0.08 0.16 -18.41
N GLU A 66 -0.63 0.87 -19.29
CA GLU A 66 -0.09 2.00 -20.03
C GLU A 66 0.43 3.10 -19.09
N ARG A 67 -0.35 3.44 -18.05
CA ARG A 67 0.08 4.40 -17.03
C ARG A 67 1.33 3.90 -16.29
N MET A 68 1.35 2.65 -15.83
CA MET A 68 2.51 2.07 -15.15
C MET A 68 3.76 2.13 -16.02
N ARG A 69 3.67 1.73 -17.29
CA ARG A 69 4.78 1.76 -18.25
C ARG A 69 5.28 3.17 -18.51
N ALA A 70 4.38 4.15 -18.66
CA ALA A 70 4.74 5.55 -18.87
C ALA A 70 5.57 6.12 -17.71
N HIS A 71 5.32 5.67 -16.50
CA HIS A 71 6.00 6.13 -15.29
C HIS A 71 7.12 5.19 -14.81
N GLY A 72 7.29 4.02 -15.42
CA GLY A 72 8.34 3.05 -15.05
C GLY A 72 8.03 2.27 -13.76
N VAL A 73 6.75 2.14 -13.41
CA VAL A 73 6.29 1.30 -12.31
C VAL A 73 6.01 -0.11 -12.84
N SER A 74 6.52 -1.13 -12.17
CA SER A 74 6.39 -2.54 -12.60
C SER A 74 5.79 -3.47 -11.54
N ARG A 75 5.31 -2.91 -10.43
CA ARG A 75 4.74 -3.67 -9.31
C ARG A 75 3.37 -3.14 -8.97
N VAL A 76 2.41 -4.05 -8.81
CA VAL A 76 1.01 -3.70 -8.57
C VAL A 76 0.43 -4.54 -7.44
N LEU A 77 -0.34 -3.89 -6.57
CA LEU A 77 -1.16 -4.55 -5.56
C LEU A 77 -2.63 -4.52 -6.03
N LEU A 78 -3.25 -5.69 -6.16
CA LEU A 78 -4.60 -5.82 -6.66
C LEU A 78 -5.63 -5.87 -5.52
N PHE A 79 -6.62 -5.01 -5.62
CA PHE A 79 -7.83 -5.01 -4.82
C PHE A 79 -9.02 -5.38 -5.69
N GLY A 80 -9.82 -6.37 -5.27
CA GLY A 80 -10.98 -6.85 -6.02
C GLY A 80 -12.30 -6.42 -5.41
N LEU A 81 -13.20 -5.88 -6.20
CA LEU A 81 -14.52 -5.43 -5.79
C LEU A 81 -15.59 -6.29 -6.47
N PRO A 82 -16.03 -7.40 -5.84
CA PRO A 82 -17.09 -8.24 -6.41
C PRO A 82 -18.43 -7.54 -6.30
N LYS A 83 -19.33 -7.83 -7.25
CA LYS A 83 -20.73 -7.36 -7.21
C LYS A 83 -21.55 -8.07 -6.15
N HIS A 84 -21.26 -9.34 -5.93
CA HIS A 84 -21.93 -10.18 -4.95
C HIS A 84 -21.05 -10.35 -3.70
N LYS A 85 -21.64 -10.05 -2.56
CA LYS A 85 -21.03 -10.26 -1.24
C LYS A 85 -21.93 -11.12 -0.40
N ASP A 86 -21.36 -12.07 0.31
CA ASP A 86 -22.09 -12.91 1.27
C ASP A 86 -21.45 -12.89 2.67
N GLU A 87 -22.04 -13.54 3.65
CA GLU A 87 -21.54 -13.55 5.03
C GLU A 87 -20.18 -14.26 5.16
N ASN A 88 -19.86 -15.16 4.24
CA ASN A 88 -18.62 -15.93 4.24
C ASN A 88 -17.56 -15.34 3.30
N GLY A 89 -17.90 -14.35 2.48
CA GLY A 89 -16.98 -13.79 1.48
C GLY A 89 -16.60 -14.78 0.38
N SER A 90 -17.51 -15.67 -0.02
CA SER A 90 -17.22 -16.82 -0.88
C SER A 90 -16.65 -16.47 -2.25
N SER A 91 -16.93 -15.29 -2.79
CA SER A 91 -16.36 -14.79 -4.04
C SER A 91 -14.85 -14.53 -3.96
N ALA A 92 -14.26 -14.50 -2.76
CA ALA A 92 -12.81 -14.30 -2.57
C ALA A 92 -11.96 -15.45 -3.14
N TRP A 93 -12.45 -16.69 -3.07
CA TRP A 93 -11.76 -17.89 -3.56
C TRP A 93 -12.42 -18.51 -4.80
N ASP A 94 -13.33 -17.79 -5.44
CA ASP A 94 -13.89 -18.24 -6.73
C ASP A 94 -12.78 -18.23 -7.79
N SER A 95 -12.57 -19.37 -8.45
CA SER A 95 -11.59 -19.49 -9.54
C SER A 95 -11.85 -18.55 -10.71
N ASN A 96 -13.06 -18.02 -10.83
CA ASN A 96 -13.45 -16.99 -11.79
C ASN A 96 -13.80 -15.66 -11.14
N GLY A 97 -13.35 -15.44 -9.89
CA GLY A 97 -13.52 -14.19 -9.17
C GLY A 97 -12.83 -12.99 -9.86
N VAL A 98 -13.18 -11.79 -9.45
CA VAL A 98 -12.74 -10.54 -10.10
C VAL A 98 -11.20 -10.39 -10.07
N VAL A 99 -10.53 -10.76 -8.97
CA VAL A 99 -9.07 -10.71 -8.88
C VAL A 99 -8.42 -11.74 -9.80
N GLN A 100 -8.95 -12.96 -9.82
CA GLN A 100 -8.45 -14.04 -10.69
C GLN A 100 -8.60 -13.69 -12.17
N GLN A 101 -9.71 -13.05 -12.57
CA GLN A 101 -9.88 -12.49 -13.91
C GLN A 101 -8.85 -11.39 -14.19
N GLY A 102 -8.65 -10.46 -13.23
CA GLY A 102 -7.66 -9.38 -13.32
C GLY A 102 -6.23 -9.92 -13.48
N ILE A 103 -5.84 -10.93 -12.69
CA ILE A 103 -4.53 -11.57 -12.81
C ILE A 103 -4.35 -12.16 -14.21
N ARG A 104 -5.35 -12.92 -14.74
CA ARG A 104 -5.28 -13.47 -16.09
C ARG A 104 -5.15 -12.38 -17.15
N ALA A 105 -5.94 -11.32 -17.04
CA ALA A 105 -5.88 -10.19 -17.96
C ALA A 105 -4.50 -9.50 -17.92
N LEU A 106 -3.98 -9.19 -16.72
CA LEU A 106 -2.66 -8.58 -16.57
C LEU A 106 -1.54 -9.48 -17.10
N ARG A 107 -1.57 -10.78 -16.81
CA ARG A 107 -0.57 -11.72 -17.33
C ARG A 107 -0.58 -11.82 -18.85
N ALA A 108 -1.74 -11.66 -19.48
CA ALA A 108 -1.87 -11.67 -20.95
C ALA A 108 -1.29 -10.41 -21.61
N ILE A 109 -1.43 -9.23 -20.98
CA ILE A 109 -1.04 -7.94 -21.57
C ILE A 109 0.29 -7.40 -21.07
N ALA A 110 0.75 -7.82 -19.88
CA ALA A 110 1.95 -7.35 -19.21
C ALA A 110 2.56 -8.46 -18.33
N PRO A 111 3.11 -9.54 -18.92
CA PRO A 111 3.67 -10.67 -18.19
C PRO A 111 4.87 -10.28 -17.32
N GLU A 112 5.51 -9.15 -17.59
CA GLU A 112 6.64 -8.60 -16.84
C GLU A 112 6.25 -8.00 -15.48
N LEU A 113 4.96 -7.70 -15.24
CA LEU A 113 4.53 -7.09 -14.00
C LEU A 113 4.66 -8.05 -12.81
N TYR A 114 5.16 -7.54 -11.71
CA TYR A 114 5.09 -8.21 -10.42
C TYR A 114 3.74 -7.92 -9.78
N ILE A 115 2.89 -8.94 -9.75
CA ILE A 115 1.52 -8.85 -9.26
C ILE A 115 1.48 -9.37 -7.82
N ILE A 116 0.97 -8.53 -6.94
CA ILE A 116 0.70 -8.81 -5.53
C ILE A 116 -0.81 -8.80 -5.35
N THR A 117 -1.34 -9.72 -4.57
CA THR A 117 -2.76 -9.75 -4.20
C THR A 117 -2.90 -9.54 -2.70
N ASP A 118 -3.92 -8.81 -2.31
CA ASP A 118 -4.30 -8.70 -0.91
C ASP A 118 -5.05 -9.96 -0.47
N VAL A 119 -4.87 -10.35 0.79
CA VAL A 119 -5.58 -11.47 1.41
C VAL A 119 -6.39 -10.93 2.56
N CYS A 120 -7.63 -10.55 2.24
CA CYS A 120 -8.58 -10.03 3.23
C CYS A 120 -10.00 -10.46 2.85
N MET A 121 -10.92 -10.40 3.82
CA MET A 121 -12.31 -10.84 3.65
C MET A 121 -13.29 -9.70 3.41
N CYS A 122 -12.98 -8.48 3.85
CA CYS A 122 -13.98 -7.43 3.94
C CYS A 122 -14.49 -6.89 2.60
N GLU A 123 -13.82 -7.08 1.48
CA GLU A 123 -14.39 -6.74 0.16
C GLU A 123 -15.41 -7.76 -0.32
N TYR A 124 -15.38 -8.95 0.25
CA TYR A 124 -16.19 -10.09 -0.15
C TYR A 124 -17.32 -10.40 0.84
N THR A 125 -17.15 -9.99 2.11
CA THR A 125 -18.22 -10.17 3.12
C THR A 125 -19.27 -9.07 3.03
N SER A 126 -20.53 -9.46 3.18
CA SER A 126 -21.68 -8.53 3.16
C SER A 126 -21.67 -7.54 4.32
N HIS A 127 -21.06 -7.90 5.43
CA HIS A 127 -20.92 -7.07 6.64
C HIS A 127 -19.62 -6.22 6.66
N GLY A 128 -18.70 -6.43 5.71
CA GLY A 128 -17.47 -5.62 5.58
C GLY A 128 -16.39 -5.86 6.64
N HIS A 129 -16.48 -6.90 7.48
CA HIS A 129 -15.42 -7.27 8.41
C HIS A 129 -14.40 -8.21 7.78
N CYS A 130 -13.15 -8.15 8.25
CA CYS A 130 -12.04 -8.97 7.76
C CYS A 130 -12.06 -10.39 8.32
N GLY A 131 -13.23 -11.01 8.49
CA GLY A 131 -13.36 -12.36 9.02
C GLY A 131 -14.79 -12.81 9.12
N ILE A 132 -14.99 -14.06 9.52
CA ILE A 132 -16.29 -14.68 9.70
C ILE A 132 -16.87 -14.26 11.04
N LEU A 133 -18.10 -13.75 11.04
CA LEU A 133 -18.77 -13.33 12.27
C LEU A 133 -19.44 -14.50 12.97
N CYS A 134 -19.29 -14.53 14.31
CA CYS A 134 -20.12 -15.30 15.23
C CYS A 134 -20.81 -14.32 16.18
N GLY A 135 -22.07 -13.98 15.88
CA GLY A 135 -22.79 -12.89 16.56
C GLY A 135 -22.14 -11.53 16.26
N HIS A 136 -21.55 -10.91 17.27
CA HIS A 136 -20.88 -9.58 17.13
C HIS A 136 -19.34 -9.65 17.12
N TYR A 137 -18.76 -10.84 17.14
CA TYR A 137 -17.32 -11.06 17.19
C TYR A 137 -16.84 -11.79 15.93
N VAL A 138 -15.60 -11.50 15.54
CA VAL A 138 -14.91 -12.27 14.49
C VAL A 138 -14.46 -13.60 15.10
N ASP A 139 -14.88 -14.71 14.49
CA ASP A 139 -14.43 -16.06 14.83
C ASP A 139 -13.05 -16.29 14.19
N ASN A 140 -12.00 -16.36 15.02
CA ASN A 140 -10.63 -16.43 14.56
C ASN A 140 -10.36 -17.71 13.76
N ASP A 141 -10.75 -18.87 14.28
CA ASP A 141 -10.40 -20.16 13.66
C ASP A 141 -11.08 -20.35 12.30
N ARG A 142 -12.37 -20.01 12.21
CA ARG A 142 -13.10 -20.01 10.94
C ARG A 142 -12.57 -18.97 9.97
N THR A 143 -12.12 -17.83 10.48
CA THR A 143 -11.51 -16.78 9.65
C THR A 143 -10.19 -17.25 9.07
N LEU A 144 -9.31 -17.89 9.84
CA LEU A 144 -8.05 -18.43 9.36
C LEU A 144 -8.24 -19.48 8.26
N GLU A 145 -9.24 -20.36 8.39
CA GLU A 145 -9.58 -21.34 7.36
C GLU A 145 -9.99 -20.65 6.04
N VAL A 146 -10.79 -19.60 6.14
CA VAL A 146 -11.25 -18.83 4.99
C VAL A 146 -10.13 -18.00 4.39
N LEU A 147 -9.29 -17.35 5.20
CA LEU A 147 -8.11 -16.62 4.74
C LEU A 147 -7.12 -17.52 4.02
N ALA A 148 -6.92 -18.75 4.48
CA ALA A 148 -6.07 -19.73 3.79
C ALA A 148 -6.61 -20.08 2.40
N ARG A 149 -7.92 -20.25 2.24
CA ARG A 149 -8.57 -20.42 0.91
C ARG A 149 -8.41 -19.20 0.04
N THR A 150 -8.58 -18.03 0.63
CA THR A 150 -8.44 -16.72 -0.04
C THR A 150 -7.01 -16.47 -0.48
N ALA A 151 -6.01 -16.77 0.37
CA ALA A 151 -4.59 -16.67 0.02
C ALA A 151 -4.22 -17.56 -1.17
N ALA A 152 -4.78 -18.77 -1.22
CA ALA A 152 -4.64 -19.65 -2.37
C ALA A 152 -5.30 -19.09 -3.65
N ALA A 153 -6.27 -18.16 -3.52
CA ALA A 153 -7.05 -17.57 -4.61
C ALA A 153 -6.83 -16.06 -4.85
N GLY A 154 -6.36 -15.30 -3.85
CA GLY A 154 -6.04 -13.84 -3.87
C GLY A 154 -7.24 -12.88 -3.73
N SER A 155 -7.28 -12.00 -2.70
CA SER A 155 -8.40 -11.05 -2.48
C SER A 155 -8.15 -9.83 -1.57
N ALA A 156 -9.08 -8.85 -1.52
CA ALA A 156 -8.97 -7.56 -0.82
C ALA A 156 -10.28 -6.87 -0.32
N PRO A 157 -10.27 -5.85 0.62
CA PRO A 157 -11.41 -5.46 1.48
C PRO A 157 -12.20 -4.17 1.20
N ALA A 158 -13.41 -3.99 1.80
CA ALA A 158 -14.15 -2.72 1.98
C ALA A 158 -15.13 -2.68 3.18
N PHE A 159 -15.07 -1.59 3.97
CA PHE A 159 -15.98 -1.01 5.00
C PHE A 159 -16.34 -1.74 6.31
N GLY A 160 -16.27 -0.98 7.45
CA GLY A 160 -16.80 -1.28 8.79
C GLY A 160 -15.93 -0.72 9.92
N ASP A 161 -16.44 -0.62 11.17
CA ASP A 161 -15.64 -0.33 12.36
C ASP A 161 -14.86 -1.60 12.77
N ARG A 162 -13.54 -1.53 12.74
CA ARG A 162 -12.63 -2.67 12.91
C ARG A 162 -12.06 -2.79 14.35
N ARG A 163 -12.57 -2.03 15.30
CA ARG A 163 -12.01 -1.91 16.66
C ARG A 163 -11.98 -3.21 17.46
N SER A 164 -12.77 -4.20 17.07
CA SER A 164 -12.81 -5.49 17.76
C SER A 164 -11.60 -6.40 17.50
N TYR A 165 -10.83 -6.16 16.44
CA TYR A 165 -9.69 -6.99 16.03
C TYR A 165 -8.46 -6.20 15.54
N GLN A 166 -8.56 -4.88 15.35
CA GLN A 166 -7.40 -4.04 15.12
C GLN A 166 -6.78 -3.61 16.45
N MET A 167 -5.46 -3.57 16.49
CA MET A 167 -4.71 -3.08 17.64
C MET A 167 -5.09 -1.65 18.00
N ASP A 168 -5.09 -1.35 19.30
CA ASP A 168 -5.24 0.02 19.77
C ASP A 168 -3.99 0.83 19.34
N PRO A 169 -4.17 1.99 18.67
CA PRO A 169 -3.05 2.81 18.20
C PRO A 169 -2.14 3.33 19.33
N HIS A 170 -2.54 3.22 20.59
CA HIS A 170 -1.71 3.55 21.75
C HIS A 170 -0.68 2.46 22.09
N ASN A 171 -0.80 1.25 21.53
CA ASN A 171 -0.08 0.05 21.95
C ASN A 171 1.07 -0.33 21.00
N GLY A 172 2.08 0.53 20.84
CA GLY A 172 3.22 0.24 19.97
C GLY A 172 3.97 -1.06 20.31
N ARG A 173 4.04 -1.44 21.61
CA ARG A 173 4.65 -2.72 22.01
C ARG A 173 3.87 -3.94 21.56
N GLU A 174 2.56 -3.82 21.42
CA GLU A 174 1.70 -4.85 20.87
C GLU A 174 2.00 -5.05 19.39
N ALA A 175 2.15 -3.96 18.61
CA ALA A 175 2.53 -4.02 17.20
C ALA A 175 3.85 -4.79 16.98
N MET A 176 4.85 -4.57 17.82
CA MET A 176 6.12 -5.32 17.71
C MET A 176 6.00 -6.79 18.10
N ARG A 177 5.06 -7.12 18.99
CA ARG A 177 4.76 -8.53 19.34
C ARG A 177 4.04 -9.23 18.20
N GLU A 178 3.12 -8.55 17.53
CA GLU A 178 2.47 -9.08 16.32
C GLU A 178 3.50 -9.32 15.21
N CYS A 179 4.40 -8.37 14.95
CA CYS A 179 5.49 -8.58 13.98
C CYS A 179 6.38 -9.78 14.34
N GLU A 180 6.63 -10.01 15.63
CA GLU A 180 7.41 -11.18 16.09
C GLU A 180 6.65 -12.50 15.84
N LEU A 181 5.34 -12.51 16.02
CA LEU A 181 4.49 -13.66 15.69
C LEU A 181 4.45 -13.89 14.19
N ASP A 182 4.30 -12.85 13.36
CA ASP A 182 4.35 -12.96 11.90
C ASP A 182 5.68 -13.59 11.43
N VAL A 183 6.81 -13.21 12.03
CA VAL A 183 8.12 -13.80 11.73
C VAL A 183 8.16 -15.29 12.11
N GLN A 184 7.61 -15.66 13.27
CA GLN A 184 7.54 -17.06 13.71
C GLN A 184 6.63 -17.91 12.82
N GLU A 185 5.60 -17.29 12.24
CA GLU A 185 4.68 -17.92 11.28
C GLU A 185 5.25 -17.99 9.86
N GLY A 186 6.41 -17.37 9.61
CA GLY A 186 7.16 -17.47 8.36
C GLY A 186 6.94 -16.34 7.38
N ALA A 187 6.59 -15.15 7.85
CA ALA A 187 6.52 -13.96 6.99
C ALA A 187 7.90 -13.64 6.38
N ASP A 188 7.94 -13.37 5.07
CA ASP A 188 9.13 -12.94 4.35
C ASP A 188 9.33 -11.42 4.37
N ILE A 189 8.26 -10.66 4.58
CA ILE A 189 8.24 -9.19 4.60
C ILE A 189 7.26 -8.75 5.69
N LEU A 190 7.68 -7.82 6.56
CA LEU A 190 6.79 -7.20 7.54
C LEU A 190 6.21 -5.90 6.98
N MET A 191 4.93 -5.62 7.25
CA MET A 191 4.28 -4.42 6.73
C MET A 191 3.62 -3.59 7.83
N ILE A 192 3.96 -2.30 7.87
CA ILE A 192 3.35 -1.32 8.77
C ILE A 192 2.37 -0.44 7.98
N LYS A 193 1.14 -0.33 8.48
CA LYS A 193 0.09 0.53 7.92
C LYS A 193 -0.87 1.09 9.00
N PRO A 194 -1.35 2.34 8.86
CA PRO A 194 -0.95 3.36 7.89
C PRO A 194 0.48 3.85 8.11
N ALA A 195 1.17 4.31 7.03
CA ALA A 195 2.60 4.57 7.08
C ALA A 195 2.97 5.84 7.88
N MET A 196 2.38 6.99 7.53
CA MET A 196 2.77 8.30 8.09
C MET A 196 2.54 8.43 9.59
N PRO A 197 1.40 7.96 10.18
CA PRO A 197 1.20 8.01 11.62
C PRO A 197 2.11 7.09 12.42
N TYR A 198 2.71 6.06 11.78
CA TYR A 198 3.45 4.97 12.43
C TYR A 198 4.91 4.88 11.99
N LEU A 199 5.55 6.02 11.69
CA LEU A 199 6.98 6.09 11.34
C LEU A 199 7.89 5.59 12.47
N ASP A 200 7.48 5.74 13.72
CA ASP A 200 8.13 5.20 14.90
C ASP A 200 8.11 3.66 14.88
N LEU A 201 6.96 3.06 14.53
CA LEU A 201 6.84 1.60 14.43
C LEU A 201 7.61 1.06 13.22
N VAL A 202 7.64 1.78 12.09
CA VAL A 202 8.50 1.44 10.94
C VAL A 202 9.96 1.40 11.39
N ARG A 203 10.41 2.41 12.19
CA ARG A 203 11.78 2.47 12.71
C ARG A 203 12.06 1.34 13.69
N GLU A 204 11.16 1.07 14.62
CA GLU A 204 11.33 0.02 15.62
C GLU A 204 11.31 -1.38 14.96
N CYS A 205 10.43 -1.61 13.97
CA CYS A 205 10.39 -2.84 13.19
C CYS A 205 11.74 -3.06 12.47
N ARG A 206 12.25 -2.02 11.79
CA ARG A 206 13.55 -2.08 11.09
C ARG A 206 14.72 -2.38 12.03
N ASP A 207 14.69 -1.86 13.25
CA ASP A 207 15.76 -2.07 14.23
C ASP A 207 15.72 -3.45 14.90
N ARG A 208 14.56 -4.10 14.92
CA ARG A 208 14.36 -5.41 15.58
C ARG A 208 14.49 -6.62 14.66
N PHE A 209 14.14 -6.45 13.38
CA PHE A 209 14.00 -7.59 12.46
C PHE A 209 14.90 -7.43 11.24
N ASP A 210 15.55 -8.50 10.83
CA ASP A 210 16.40 -8.55 9.63
C ASP A 210 15.60 -8.82 8.34
N LEU A 211 14.26 -8.73 8.41
CA LEU A 211 13.38 -8.84 7.25
C LEU A 211 13.18 -7.49 6.54
N PRO A 212 12.89 -7.49 5.23
CA PRO A 212 12.45 -6.27 4.57
C PRO A 212 11.20 -5.69 5.21
N VAL A 213 11.15 -4.36 5.36
CA VAL A 213 10.01 -3.66 5.92
C VAL A 213 9.26 -2.93 4.82
N ALA A 214 8.00 -3.28 4.61
CA ALA A 214 7.07 -2.54 3.78
C ALA A 214 6.29 -1.53 4.62
N ALA A 215 6.01 -0.37 4.03
CA ALA A 215 5.08 0.59 4.58
C ALA A 215 3.95 0.84 3.58
N TYR A 216 2.71 0.92 4.06
CA TYR A 216 1.59 1.24 3.19
C TYR A 216 1.00 2.61 3.54
N GLN A 217 1.22 3.58 2.65
CA GLN A 217 0.53 4.86 2.66
C GLN A 217 -0.89 4.65 2.14
N VAL A 218 -1.82 4.49 3.07
CA VAL A 218 -3.19 4.06 2.78
C VAL A 218 -4.02 5.15 2.10
N SER A 219 -5.21 4.76 1.61
CA SER A 219 -6.13 5.64 0.88
C SER A 219 -6.49 6.93 1.63
N GLY A 220 -6.65 6.85 2.96
CA GLY A 220 -6.91 8.02 3.80
C GLY A 220 -5.77 9.03 3.80
N GLU A 221 -4.52 8.56 3.85
CA GLU A 221 -3.33 9.43 3.80
C GLU A 221 -3.20 10.11 2.43
N TYR A 222 -3.42 9.36 1.35
CA TYR A 222 -3.47 9.90 0.00
C TYR A 222 -4.57 10.96 -0.14
N ALA A 223 -5.80 10.65 0.30
CA ALA A 223 -6.95 11.54 0.22
C ALA A 223 -6.74 12.83 1.04
N MET A 224 -6.11 12.77 2.21
CA MET A 224 -5.77 13.94 3.02
C MET A 224 -4.83 14.89 2.27
N ILE A 225 -3.77 14.37 1.62
CA ILE A 225 -2.83 15.17 0.83
C ILE A 225 -3.56 15.81 -0.36
N LYS A 226 -4.33 15.03 -1.11
CA LYS A 226 -5.12 15.54 -2.25
C LYS A 226 -6.13 16.62 -1.84
N ALA A 227 -6.85 16.41 -0.74
CA ALA A 227 -7.85 17.36 -0.24
C ALA A 227 -7.19 18.67 0.23
N ALA A 228 -6.09 18.59 0.98
CA ALA A 228 -5.37 19.76 1.45
C ALA A 228 -4.74 20.55 0.28
N ALA A 229 -4.18 19.87 -0.71
CA ALA A 229 -3.65 20.49 -1.93
C ALA A 229 -4.75 21.18 -2.74
N LYS A 230 -5.89 20.51 -2.94
CA LYS A 230 -7.06 21.08 -3.62
C LYS A 230 -7.59 22.34 -2.91
N ALA A 231 -7.49 22.39 -1.59
CA ALA A 231 -7.83 23.56 -0.78
C ALA A 231 -6.75 24.66 -0.78
N GLY A 232 -5.60 24.45 -1.43
CA GLY A 232 -4.49 25.41 -1.48
C GLY A 232 -3.71 25.55 -0.16
N LEU A 233 -3.84 24.58 0.75
CA LEU A 233 -3.19 24.59 2.07
C LEU A 233 -1.76 24.06 2.03
N ILE A 234 -1.44 23.20 1.07
CA ILE A 234 -0.12 22.58 0.90
C ILE A 234 0.30 22.54 -0.57
N ASP A 235 1.60 22.44 -0.81
CA ASP A 235 2.14 22.02 -2.10
C ASP A 235 2.08 20.47 -2.18
N GLU A 236 1.22 19.97 -3.06
CA GLU A 236 1.01 18.51 -3.23
C GLU A 236 2.30 17.77 -3.55
N TYR A 237 3.07 18.30 -4.51
CA TYR A 237 4.29 17.65 -4.97
C TYR A 237 5.34 17.60 -3.86
N GLY A 238 5.55 18.71 -3.17
CA GLY A 238 6.49 18.78 -2.06
C GLY A 238 6.13 17.83 -0.93
N VAL A 239 4.85 17.81 -0.50
CA VAL A 239 4.38 16.93 0.58
C VAL A 239 4.42 15.45 0.18
N MET A 240 4.04 15.12 -1.06
CA MET A 240 4.17 13.77 -1.62
C MET A 240 5.62 13.28 -1.53
N CYS A 241 6.56 14.07 -2.00
CA CYS A 241 7.99 13.74 -1.99
C CYS A 241 8.53 13.61 -0.56
N GLU A 242 8.22 14.57 0.31
CA GLU A 242 8.72 14.57 1.69
C GLU A 242 8.13 13.42 2.52
N SER A 243 6.86 13.08 2.32
CA SER A 243 6.25 11.93 3.00
C SER A 243 6.92 10.62 2.60
N ALA A 244 7.16 10.40 1.30
CA ALA A 244 7.88 9.21 0.84
C ALA A 244 9.29 9.13 1.42
N VAL A 245 10.07 10.24 1.36
CA VAL A 245 11.40 10.30 1.98
C VAL A 245 11.34 10.01 3.47
N SER A 246 10.33 10.49 4.19
CA SER A 246 10.17 10.26 5.63
C SER A 246 9.93 8.79 5.95
N ILE A 247 9.12 8.10 5.15
CA ILE A 247 8.84 6.67 5.29
C ILE A 247 10.12 5.84 5.07
N PHE A 248 10.85 6.10 3.99
CA PHE A 248 12.13 5.39 3.72
C PHE A 248 13.20 5.74 4.75
N ARG A 249 13.27 6.99 5.22
CA ARG A 249 14.19 7.40 6.30
C ARG A 249 13.86 6.73 7.63
N ALA A 250 12.59 6.43 7.89
CA ALA A 250 12.18 5.64 9.04
C ALA A 250 12.66 4.18 8.95
N GLY A 251 12.93 3.66 7.77
CA GLY A 251 13.51 2.33 7.58
C GLY A 251 12.75 1.39 6.65
N ALA A 252 11.71 1.87 5.97
CA ALA A 252 11.03 1.07 4.97
C ALA A 252 11.95 0.75 3.77
N ASP A 253 11.88 -0.47 3.28
CA ASP A 253 12.52 -0.92 2.04
C ASP A 253 11.54 -0.83 0.85
N ILE A 254 10.25 -0.93 1.14
CA ILE A 254 9.16 -0.98 0.17
C ILE A 254 8.08 0.02 0.57
N LEU A 255 7.54 0.76 -0.40
CA LEU A 255 6.43 1.67 -0.20
C LEU A 255 5.27 1.32 -1.13
N ILE A 256 4.14 0.95 -0.53
CA ILE A 256 2.86 0.82 -1.22
C ILE A 256 2.19 2.18 -1.15
N THR A 257 1.88 2.79 -2.29
CA THR A 257 1.28 4.13 -2.33
C THR A 257 0.52 4.39 -3.62
N TYR A 258 -0.54 5.15 -3.52
CA TYR A 258 -1.29 5.66 -4.68
C TYR A 258 -0.52 6.72 -5.47
N PHE A 259 0.55 7.29 -4.90
CA PHE A 259 1.47 8.20 -5.58
C PHE A 259 2.61 7.48 -6.32
N ALA A 260 2.58 6.16 -6.49
CA ALA A 260 3.71 5.40 -7.04
C ALA A 260 4.19 5.91 -8.40
N CYS A 261 3.27 6.26 -9.30
CA CYS A 261 3.61 6.81 -10.62
C CYS A 261 4.28 8.19 -10.52
N GLU A 262 3.70 9.08 -9.73
CA GLU A 262 4.21 10.44 -9.52
C GLU A 262 5.55 10.45 -8.79
N LEU A 263 5.74 9.54 -7.82
CA LEU A 263 7.02 9.34 -7.13
C LEU A 263 8.10 8.77 -8.06
N ALA A 264 7.75 7.84 -8.94
CA ALA A 264 8.67 7.33 -9.94
C ALA A 264 9.17 8.45 -10.89
N ASP A 265 8.30 9.40 -11.24
CA ASP A 265 8.69 10.59 -11.98
C ASP A 265 9.62 11.51 -11.18
N ALA A 266 9.33 11.72 -9.90
CA ALA A 266 10.16 12.53 -9.00
C ALA A 266 11.57 11.92 -8.83
N ILE A 267 11.67 10.58 -8.76
CA ILE A 267 12.94 9.86 -8.74
C ILE A 267 13.70 10.09 -10.05
N ARG A 268 13.04 9.95 -11.20
CA ARG A 268 13.63 10.14 -12.53
C ARG A 268 14.16 11.56 -12.74
N LYS A 269 13.47 12.57 -12.20
CA LYS A 269 13.91 13.97 -12.18
C LYS A 269 15.08 14.22 -11.22
N GLY A 270 15.31 13.31 -10.27
CA GLY A 270 16.31 13.43 -9.21
C GLY A 270 15.90 14.36 -8.08
N ASP A 271 14.59 14.63 -7.91
CA ASP A 271 14.07 15.43 -6.80
C ASP A 271 14.10 14.62 -5.50
N ILE A 272 13.81 13.32 -5.60
CA ILE A 272 14.03 12.29 -4.56
C ILE A 272 14.82 11.12 -5.17
N GLY A 273 15.46 10.30 -4.31
CA GLY A 273 16.28 9.15 -4.79
C GLY A 273 17.77 9.37 -4.77
#